data_f69c709eda60cecc11099faadf092311
#
_entry.id   f69c709eda60cecc11099faadf092311
#
_cell.length_a   1.000
_cell.length_b   1.000
_cell.length_c   1.000
_cell.angle_alpha   90.00
_cell.angle_beta   90.00
_cell.angle_gamma   90.00
#
_symmetry.space_group_name_H-M   'P 1'
#
loop_
_entity.id
_entity.type
_entity.pdbx_description
1 polymer ?
#
loop_
_entity_poly.entity_id
_entity_poly.type
_entity_poly.pdbx_seq_one_letter_code
_entity_poly.pdbx_strand_id
1 'polypeptide(L)' 'MKSVCGLDVHKDSVYLCILSEFGELIEKVFGVLTYQLEEMRDLMLHHHVVEVSMESTSVYWIPIWRVLSPHFKLNLA' A
#
# COMPACT_ATOMS: atom_id res chain seq x y z
N MET A 1 13.32 11.15 -6.15
CA MET A 1 13.40 9.70 -5.90
C MET A 1 12.00 9.09 -6.01
N LYS A 2 11.87 7.98 -6.71
CA LYS A 2 10.58 7.32 -6.92
C LYS A 2 10.62 5.91 -6.35
N SER A 3 9.51 5.47 -5.80
CA SER A 3 9.37 4.11 -5.30
C SER A 3 8.05 3.53 -5.81
N VAL A 4 8.00 2.20 -5.86
CA VAL A 4 6.78 1.46 -6.18
C VAL A 4 6.41 0.60 -4.97
N CYS A 5 5.15 0.23 -4.89
CA CYS A 5 4.65 -0.51 -3.74
C CYS A 5 3.78 -1.67 -4.19
N GLY A 6 3.95 -2.81 -3.55
CA GLY A 6 3.05 -3.95 -3.69
C GLY A 6 2.29 -4.16 -2.38
N LEU A 7 1.00 -4.41 -2.49
CA LEU A 7 0.15 -4.72 -1.35
C LEU A 7 -0.50 -6.08 -1.55
N ASP A 8 -0.43 -6.92 -0.53
CA ASP A 8 -1.15 -8.18 -0.48
C ASP A 8 -2.22 -8.04 0.60
N VAL A 9 -3.48 -7.94 0.16
CA VAL A 9 -4.59 -7.58 1.02
C VAL A 9 -5.37 -8.82 1.44
N HIS A 10 -5.50 -9.00 2.73
CA HIS A 10 -6.28 -10.06 3.35
C HIS A 10 -7.40 -9.44 4.20
N LYS A 11 -8.24 -10.29 4.78
CA LYS A 11 -9.38 -9.83 5.55
C LYS A 11 -8.99 -8.87 6.69
N ASP A 12 -7.97 -9.21 7.44
CA ASP A 12 -7.60 -8.48 8.66
C ASP A 12 -6.21 -7.85 8.59
N SER A 13 -5.52 -7.98 7.46
CA SER A 13 -4.15 -7.47 7.35
C SER A 13 -3.78 -7.12 5.93
N VAL A 14 -2.81 -6.23 5.82
CA VAL A 14 -2.21 -5.84 4.55
C VAL A 14 -0.71 -6.00 4.68
N TYR A 15 -0.11 -6.82 3.81
CA TYR A 15 1.33 -6.93 3.69
C TYR A 15 1.81 -5.89 2.68
N LEU A 16 2.72 -5.02 3.11
CA LEU A 16 3.24 -3.94 2.30
C LEU A 16 4.70 -4.22 1.95
N CYS A 17 5.04 -3.97 0.69
CA CYS A 17 6.40 -4.04 0.19
C CYS A 17 6.68 -2.79 -0.65
N ILE A 18 7.61 -1.94 -0.22
CA ILE A 18 8.02 -0.76 -0.96
C ILE A 18 9.41 -1.02 -1.54
N LEU A 19 9.55 -0.82 -2.83
CA LEU A 19 10.84 -0.93 -3.52
C LEU A 19 11.22 0.42 -4.08
N SER A 20 12.37 0.96 -3.64
CA SER A 20 12.90 2.22 -4.14
C SER A 20 13.66 2.01 -5.45
N GLU A 21 13.86 3.08 -6.21
CA GLU A 21 14.65 3.02 -7.44
C GLU A 21 16.12 2.67 -7.19
N PHE A 22 16.58 2.80 -5.95
CA PHE A 22 17.95 2.42 -5.55
C PHE A 22 18.05 1.00 -4.98
N GLY A 23 16.96 0.23 -5.05
CA GLY A 23 16.97 -1.16 -4.60
C GLY A 23 16.69 -1.36 -3.12
N GLU A 24 16.35 -0.32 -2.38
CA GLU A 24 15.92 -0.49 -0.98
C GLU A 24 14.56 -1.18 -0.92
N LEU A 25 14.43 -2.13 -0.02
CA LEU A 25 13.21 -2.88 0.18
C LEU A 25 12.71 -2.66 1.59
N ILE A 26 11.45 -2.23 1.70
CA ILE A 26 10.79 -2.02 3.00
C ILE A 26 9.57 -2.92 3.04
N GLU A 27 9.49 -3.76 4.05
CA GLU A 27 8.38 -4.68 4.24
C GLU A 27 7.73 -4.45 5.59
N LYS A 28 6.41 -4.40 5.64
CA LYS A 28 5.69 -4.20 6.88
C LYS A 28 4.26 -4.74 6.75
N VAL A 29 3.70 -5.17 7.86
CA VAL A 29 2.31 -5.62 7.93
C VAL A 29 1.50 -4.58 8.69
N PHE A 30 0.35 -4.21 8.13
CA PHE A 30 -0.60 -3.30 8.76
C PHE A 30 -1.93 -4.00 9.00
N GLY A 31 -2.65 -3.55 10.01
CA GLY A 31 -4.06 -3.91 10.15
C GLY A 31 -4.94 -3.09 9.20
N VAL A 32 -6.25 -3.34 9.25
CA VAL A 32 -7.19 -2.72 8.31
C VAL A 32 -8.09 -1.67 8.96
N LEU A 33 -7.83 -1.29 10.20
CA LEU A 33 -8.54 -0.18 10.83
C LEU A 33 -8.12 1.14 10.17
N THR A 34 -9.02 2.11 10.18
CA THR A 34 -8.79 3.37 9.48
C THR A 34 -7.46 4.02 9.84
N TYR A 35 -7.15 4.10 11.13
CA TYR A 35 -5.89 4.73 11.55
C TYR A 35 -4.67 3.95 11.08
N GLN A 36 -4.79 2.62 10.97
CA GLN A 36 -3.70 1.78 10.49
C GLN A 36 -3.47 1.98 8.99
N LEU A 37 -4.54 2.11 8.23
CA LEU A 37 -4.45 2.40 6.79
C LEU A 37 -3.88 3.81 6.55
N GLU A 38 -4.20 4.76 7.41
CA GLU A 38 -3.63 6.10 7.32
C GLU A 38 -2.15 6.11 7.64
N GLU A 39 -1.72 5.33 8.63
CA GLU A 39 -0.29 5.16 8.92
C GLU A 39 0.44 4.54 7.73
N MET A 40 -0.16 3.55 7.09
CA MET A 40 0.39 2.92 5.89
C MET A 40 0.53 3.94 4.77
N ARG A 41 -0.51 4.75 4.52
CA ARG A 41 -0.48 5.82 3.53
C ARG A 41 0.66 6.80 3.80
N ASP A 42 0.82 7.22 5.06
CA ASP A 42 1.85 8.18 5.44
C ASP A 42 3.25 7.60 5.24
N LEU A 43 3.45 6.33 5.54
CA LEU A 43 4.72 5.65 5.26
C LEU A 43 5.01 5.63 3.76
N MET A 44 4.01 5.33 2.96
CA MET A 44 4.16 5.31 1.50
C MET A 44 4.49 6.70 0.95
N LEU A 45 3.84 7.74 1.46
CA LEU A 45 4.13 9.12 1.07
C LEU A 45 5.55 9.52 1.48
N HIS A 46 5.98 9.12 2.66
CA HIS A 46 7.33 9.39 3.15
C HIS A 46 8.40 8.78 2.23
N HIS A 47 8.13 7.63 1.66
CA HIS A 47 9.05 6.93 0.77
C HIS A 47 8.85 7.27 -0.71
N HIS A 48 8.07 8.29 -1.01
CA HIS A 48 7.85 8.78 -2.39
C HIS A 48 7.28 7.71 -3.33
N VAL A 49 6.36 6.90 -2.82
CA VAL A 49 5.66 5.91 -3.64
C VAL A 49 4.80 6.64 -4.67
N VAL A 50 4.90 6.22 -5.93
CA VAL A 50 4.11 6.80 -7.03
C VAL A 50 3.06 5.85 -7.57
N GLU A 51 3.36 4.56 -7.57
CA GLU A 51 2.46 3.55 -8.12
C GLU A 51 2.34 2.37 -7.15
N VAL A 52 1.13 1.85 -7.02
CA VAL A 52 0.81 0.75 -6.11
C VAL A 52 0.13 -0.36 -6.90
N SER A 53 0.65 -1.57 -6.78
CA SER A 53 0.00 -2.77 -7.29
C SER A 53 -0.60 -3.53 -6.13
N MET A 54 -1.85 -3.91 -6.25
CA MET A 54 -2.62 -4.50 -5.16
C MET A 54 -3.21 -5.83 -5.57
N GLU A 55 -3.00 -6.86 -4.76
CA GLU A 55 -3.69 -8.13 -4.87
C GLU A 55 -4.57 -8.30 -3.64
N SER A 56 -5.75 -8.85 -3.81
CA SER A 56 -6.68 -8.99 -2.70
C SER A 56 -7.48 -10.28 -2.79
N THR A 57 -7.71 -10.88 -1.64
CA THR A 57 -8.71 -11.92 -1.50
C THR A 57 -10.07 -11.23 -1.40
N SER A 58 -10.98 -11.55 -2.35
CA SER A 58 -12.33 -10.98 -2.38
C SER A 58 -12.32 -9.44 -2.40
N VAL A 59 -13.25 -8.81 -1.71
CA VAL A 59 -13.51 -7.36 -1.76
C VAL A 59 -12.76 -6.54 -0.70
N TYR A 60 -11.80 -7.14 -0.02
CA TYR A 60 -11.11 -6.47 1.08
C TYR A 60 -10.23 -5.29 0.64
N TRP A 61 -9.97 -5.16 -0.66
CA TRP A 61 -9.22 -4.04 -1.23
C TRP A 61 -10.00 -2.70 -1.18
N ILE A 62 -11.33 -2.74 -1.06
CA ILE A 62 -12.17 -1.55 -1.24
C ILE A 62 -11.84 -0.42 -0.25
N PRO A 63 -11.78 -0.65 1.07
CA PRO A 63 -11.43 0.44 1.99
C PRO A 63 -10.00 0.96 1.80
N ILE A 64 -9.09 0.10 1.38
CA ILE A 64 -7.71 0.48 1.10
C ILE A 64 -7.65 1.39 -0.12
N TRP A 65 -8.37 1.05 -1.16
CA TRP A 65 -8.47 1.87 -2.36
C TRP A 65 -8.96 3.29 -2.04
N ARG A 66 -9.96 3.40 -1.17
CA ARG A 66 -10.52 4.70 -0.78
C ARG A 66 -9.49 5.59 -0.07
N VAL A 67 -8.65 5.00 0.77
CA VAL A 67 -7.62 5.74 1.49
C VAL A 67 -6.47 6.15 0.57
N LEU A 68 -6.10 5.29 -0.37
CA LEU A 68 -4.90 5.48 -1.19
C LEU A 68 -5.14 6.20 -2.51
N SER A 69 -6.33 6.09 -3.09
CA SER A 69 -6.58 6.60 -4.44
C SER A 69 -6.33 8.10 -4.62
N PRO A 70 -6.54 8.97 -3.61
CA PRO A 70 -6.22 10.39 -3.78
C PRO A 70 -4.73 10.69 -3.89
N HIS A 71 -3.87 9.75 -3.54
CA HIS A 71 -2.43 10.00 -3.40
C HIS A 71 -1.55 9.22 -4.36
N PHE A 72 -2.04 8.11 -4.90
CA PHE A 72 -1.22 7.18 -5.68
C PHE A 72 -1.96 6.69 -6.91
N LYS A 73 -1.18 6.27 -7.91
CA LYS A 73 -1.73 5.52 -9.03
C LYS A 73 -1.89 4.07 -8.58
N LEU A 74 -3.13 3.57 -8.58
CA LEU A 74 -3.45 2.24 -8.08
C LEU A 74 -3.75 1.29 -9.22
N ASN A 75 -3.27 0.05 -9.10
CA ASN A 75 -3.58 -1.04 -10.00
C ASN A 75 -4.06 -2.23 -9.17
N LEU A 76 -5.17 -2.81 -9.54
CA LEU A 76 -5.72 -4.01 -8.89
C LEU A 76 -5.49 -5.19 -9.81
N ALA A 77 -4.77 -6.16 -9.27
CA ALA A 77 -4.48 -7.39 -10.00
C ALA A 77 -5.63 -8.39 -9.90
#